data_d6e975c849e3816862ddf5438476c66b
#
_entry.id   d6e975c849e3816862ddf5438476c66b
#
_cell.length_a   1.000
_cell.length_b   1.000
_cell.length_c   1.000
_cell.angle_alpha   90.00
_cell.angle_beta   90.00
_cell.angle_gamma   90.00
#
_symmetry.space_group_name_H-M   'P 1'
#
loop_
_entity.id
_entity.type
_entity.pdbx_description
1 polymer ?
#
loop_
_entity_poly.entity_id
_entity_poly.type
_entity_poly.pdbx_seq_one_letter_code
_entity_poly.pdbx_strand_id
1 'polypeptide(L)'
;MMKIAILGTRGIPNNYGGFEQCAEHLSVSLVEKGYDVTVYSVSYHRYNQNQFKGVQIIKKWCPENLIGSAAHFIYDFLCLRDAIKNDFDVIFEFGYQSVALSFLLLPIKDSIIVTNMDGLEWKRDKWSPFVKRATKWFERIATEKSTLLIADNKGIKDYLKKKYYADSIMIPYGAEEVALDPLVLTNYNVIIESYFLLIARLEPENNIDIILDGYVKSKIDIPFLVIGNKETKYGRLLDEKYKGVIFLGSIFNKQHLDSLRGFSKCYFHGHSVGGTNPSLLEAMAAKSFIFAHDNVFNRDVLEENAFFFSNAREVRTMLINFNNLAFQKEEMINNNIKKIRNTYSHTNITNKYIHLIKQVV
;
A
#
# COMPACT_ATOMS: atom_id res chain seq x y z
N MET A 1 -27.83 5.46 14.51
CA MET A 1 -26.38 5.53 14.30
C MET A 1 -26.11 4.87 12.97
N MET A 2 -25.36 5.50 12.07
CA MET A 2 -25.09 4.96 10.74
C MET A 2 -24.17 3.75 10.85
N LYS A 3 -24.54 2.65 10.20
CA LYS A 3 -23.80 1.38 10.21
C LYS A 3 -22.89 1.27 8.99
N ILE A 4 -21.63 1.05 9.21
CA ILE A 4 -20.60 0.97 8.16
C ILE A 4 -19.93 -0.40 8.24
N ALA A 5 -19.84 -1.10 7.10
CA ALA A 5 -19.05 -2.31 6.96
C ALA A 5 -17.76 -2.03 6.17
N ILE A 6 -16.65 -2.63 6.59
CA ILE A 6 -15.37 -2.63 5.85
C ILE A 6 -15.01 -4.08 5.54
N LEU A 7 -14.90 -4.37 4.23
CA LEU A 7 -14.62 -5.68 3.64
C LEU A 7 -13.35 -5.61 2.77
N GLY A 8 -12.94 -6.73 2.19
CA GLY A 8 -11.82 -6.81 1.26
C GLY A 8 -10.45 -6.80 1.92
N THR A 9 -10.38 -6.98 3.24
CA THR A 9 -9.14 -7.08 4.03
C THR A 9 -9.05 -8.42 4.75
N ARG A 10 -7.87 -8.76 5.25
CA ARG A 10 -7.70 -9.94 6.13
C ARG A 10 -8.16 -9.65 7.57
N GLY A 11 -8.48 -8.39 7.90
CA GLY A 11 -9.00 -7.95 9.19
C GLY A 11 -8.05 -7.04 9.97
N ILE A 12 -8.53 -6.65 11.15
CA ILE A 12 -7.83 -5.79 12.11
C ILE A 12 -7.65 -6.51 13.46
N PRO A 13 -6.66 -6.12 14.31
CA PRO A 13 -5.57 -5.17 14.03
C PRO A 13 -4.63 -5.65 12.92
N ASN A 14 -3.98 -4.70 12.24
CA ASN A 14 -3.12 -4.99 11.09
C ASN A 14 -1.96 -5.93 11.45
N ASN A 15 -1.83 -6.98 10.65
CA ASN A 15 -0.69 -7.90 10.70
C ASN A 15 -0.22 -8.36 9.31
N TYR A 16 -0.67 -7.68 8.24
CA TYR A 16 -0.42 -8.16 6.88
C TYR A 16 0.03 -7.07 5.88
N GLY A 17 -0.78 -6.04 5.63
CA GLY A 17 -0.49 -5.12 4.52
C GLY A 17 -1.17 -3.75 4.59
N GLY A 18 -1.10 -3.03 3.46
CA GLY A 18 -1.58 -1.65 3.37
C GLY A 18 -3.09 -1.51 3.53
N PHE A 19 -3.88 -2.45 3.01
CA PHE A 19 -5.34 -2.43 3.18
C PHE A 19 -5.74 -2.61 4.64
N GLU A 20 -5.12 -3.54 5.35
CA GLU A 20 -5.36 -3.78 6.76
C GLU A 20 -4.99 -2.56 7.60
N GLN A 21 -3.86 -1.90 7.28
CA GLN A 21 -3.43 -0.68 7.93
C GLN A 21 -4.45 0.46 7.71
N CYS A 22 -4.90 0.64 6.47
CA CYS A 22 -5.92 1.63 6.15
C CYS A 22 -7.26 1.33 6.87
N ALA A 23 -7.71 0.08 6.83
CA ALA A 23 -8.96 -0.35 7.48
C ALA A 23 -8.90 -0.16 9.00
N GLU A 24 -7.76 -0.46 9.65
CA GLU A 24 -7.58 -0.24 11.08
C GLU A 24 -7.71 1.24 11.43
N HIS A 25 -6.94 2.10 10.79
CA HIS A 25 -6.98 3.54 11.07
C HIS A 25 -8.35 4.15 10.76
N LEU A 26 -8.92 3.83 9.59
CA LEU A 26 -10.22 4.36 9.18
C LEU A 26 -11.33 3.91 10.13
N SER A 27 -11.41 2.62 10.45
CA SER A 27 -12.48 2.08 11.29
C SER A 27 -12.46 2.66 12.70
N VAL A 28 -11.28 2.76 13.32
CA VAL A 28 -11.12 3.36 14.65
C VAL A 28 -11.52 4.83 14.61
N SER A 29 -11.01 5.61 13.64
CA SER A 29 -11.35 7.02 13.51
C SER A 29 -12.83 7.27 13.23
N LEU A 30 -13.50 6.39 12.49
CA LEU A 30 -14.96 6.49 12.26
C LEU A 30 -15.76 6.21 13.55
N VAL A 31 -15.34 5.23 14.36
CA VAL A 31 -15.96 4.98 15.68
C VAL A 31 -15.82 6.20 16.59
N GLU A 32 -14.64 6.82 16.64
CA GLU A 32 -14.40 8.05 17.41
C GLU A 32 -15.30 9.22 16.94
N LYS A 33 -15.75 9.19 15.68
CA LYS A 33 -16.70 10.17 15.11
C LYS A 33 -18.17 9.78 15.26
N GLY A 34 -18.47 8.68 15.98
CA GLY A 34 -19.82 8.27 16.32
C GLY A 34 -20.51 7.37 15.29
N TYR A 35 -19.75 6.73 14.37
CA TYR A 35 -20.30 5.71 13.48
C TYR A 35 -20.29 4.33 14.13
N ASP A 36 -21.22 3.46 13.74
CA ASP A 36 -21.21 2.03 14.09
C ASP A 36 -20.43 1.27 13.01
N VAL A 37 -19.23 0.82 13.33
CA VAL A 37 -18.31 0.26 12.34
C VAL A 37 -18.02 -1.20 12.61
N THR A 38 -18.17 -2.01 11.58
CA THR A 38 -17.83 -3.43 11.56
C THR A 38 -16.75 -3.70 10.51
N VAL A 39 -15.69 -4.41 10.91
CA VAL A 39 -14.64 -4.91 9.99
C VAL A 39 -14.74 -6.42 9.88
N TYR A 40 -14.78 -6.92 8.64
CA TYR A 40 -14.73 -8.35 8.40
C TYR A 40 -13.28 -8.86 8.41
N SER A 41 -13.06 -9.99 9.09
CA SER A 41 -11.74 -10.61 9.27
C SER A 41 -11.78 -12.08 8.87
N VAL A 42 -10.64 -12.58 8.36
CA VAL A 42 -10.50 -14.02 8.07
C VAL A 42 -10.57 -14.85 9.35
N SER A 43 -11.12 -16.07 9.25
CA SER A 43 -11.33 -16.95 10.42
C SER A 43 -10.05 -17.28 11.19
N TYR A 44 -8.90 -17.30 10.52
CA TYR A 44 -7.59 -17.58 11.12
C TYR A 44 -6.83 -16.33 11.58
N HIS A 45 -7.46 -15.16 11.58
CA HIS A 45 -6.84 -13.94 12.10
C HIS A 45 -6.43 -14.12 13.57
N ARG A 46 -5.19 -13.73 13.90
CA ARG A 46 -4.59 -13.98 15.24
C ARG A 46 -5.31 -13.27 16.39
N TYR A 47 -5.95 -12.14 16.11
CA TYR A 47 -6.73 -11.42 17.11
C TYR A 47 -8.07 -12.12 17.35
N ASN A 48 -8.31 -12.55 18.58
CA ASN A 48 -9.46 -13.44 18.89
C ASN A 48 -10.64 -12.74 19.56
N GLN A 49 -10.57 -11.42 19.77
CA GLN A 49 -11.69 -10.68 20.33
C GLN A 49 -12.66 -10.24 19.20
N ASN A 50 -13.92 -10.03 19.58
CA ASN A 50 -14.96 -9.58 18.64
C ASN A 50 -15.02 -8.06 18.50
N GLN A 51 -14.14 -7.32 19.20
CA GLN A 51 -14.08 -5.87 19.17
C GLN A 51 -12.63 -5.40 19.31
N PHE A 52 -12.28 -4.34 18.57
CA PHE A 52 -10.98 -3.67 18.65
C PHE A 52 -11.19 -2.15 18.67
N LYS A 53 -10.81 -1.47 19.76
CA LYS A 53 -10.96 -0.01 19.94
C LYS A 53 -12.35 0.52 19.54
N GLY A 54 -13.41 -0.18 19.95
CA GLY A 54 -14.79 0.17 19.62
C GLY A 54 -15.31 -0.35 18.28
N VAL A 55 -14.44 -0.83 17.38
CA VAL A 55 -14.82 -1.43 16.09
C VAL A 55 -15.28 -2.87 16.31
N GLN A 56 -16.45 -3.24 15.77
CA GLN A 56 -16.92 -4.63 15.76
C GLN A 56 -16.13 -5.47 14.75
N ILE A 57 -15.83 -6.72 15.11
CA ILE A 57 -15.11 -7.66 14.23
C ILE A 57 -15.99 -8.87 13.96
N ILE A 58 -16.23 -9.16 12.68
CA ILE A 58 -16.93 -10.37 12.25
C ILE A 58 -15.95 -11.26 11.49
N LYS A 59 -15.73 -12.48 12.00
CA LYS A 59 -14.87 -13.46 11.32
C LYS A 59 -15.67 -14.30 10.32
N LYS A 60 -15.14 -14.45 9.11
CA LYS A 60 -15.68 -15.34 8.07
C LYS A 60 -14.67 -16.39 7.65
N TRP A 61 -15.19 -17.54 7.23
CA TRP A 61 -14.36 -18.64 6.78
C TRP A 61 -13.58 -18.29 5.50
N CYS A 62 -12.26 -18.57 5.53
CA CYS A 62 -11.36 -18.39 4.40
C CYS A 62 -10.43 -19.60 4.33
N PRO A 63 -10.63 -20.52 3.38
CA PRO A 63 -9.85 -21.75 3.27
C PRO A 63 -8.49 -21.57 2.55
N GLU A 64 -7.72 -20.55 2.91
CA GLU A 64 -6.46 -20.21 2.23
C GLU A 64 -5.42 -21.34 2.30
N ASN A 65 -5.42 -22.11 3.37
CA ASN A 65 -4.56 -23.29 3.53
C ASN A 65 -4.91 -24.48 2.60
N LEU A 66 -6.13 -24.49 2.03
CA LEU A 66 -6.58 -25.55 1.12
C LEU A 66 -6.43 -25.19 -0.35
N ILE A 67 -6.78 -23.94 -0.73
CA ILE A 67 -6.86 -23.51 -2.14
C ILE A 67 -6.07 -22.22 -2.41
N GLY A 68 -5.19 -21.83 -1.47
CA GLY A 68 -4.36 -20.63 -1.63
C GLY A 68 -5.17 -19.35 -1.79
N SER A 69 -4.68 -18.40 -2.59
CA SER A 69 -5.32 -17.09 -2.79
C SER A 69 -6.73 -17.14 -3.39
N ALA A 70 -7.11 -18.24 -4.05
CA ALA A 70 -8.49 -18.42 -4.54
C ALA A 70 -9.53 -18.45 -3.41
N ALA A 71 -9.12 -18.74 -2.18
CA ALA A 71 -9.98 -18.72 -0.99
C ALA A 71 -10.63 -17.35 -0.73
N HIS A 72 -9.98 -16.26 -1.17
CA HIS A 72 -10.53 -14.92 -1.01
C HIS A 72 -11.83 -14.68 -1.78
N PHE A 73 -12.04 -15.37 -2.91
CA PHE A 73 -13.35 -15.31 -3.59
C PHE A 73 -14.49 -15.85 -2.72
N ILE A 74 -14.25 -16.92 -1.97
CA ILE A 74 -15.21 -17.50 -1.04
C ILE A 74 -15.40 -16.58 0.18
N TYR A 75 -14.29 -16.09 0.72
CA TYR A 75 -14.29 -15.20 1.86
C TYR A 75 -15.08 -13.91 1.59
N ASP A 76 -14.79 -13.22 0.51
CA ASP A 76 -15.46 -11.96 0.14
C ASP A 76 -16.92 -12.17 -0.19
N PHE A 77 -17.27 -13.31 -0.83
CA PHE A 77 -18.69 -13.68 -1.01
C PHE A 77 -19.42 -13.83 0.32
N LEU A 78 -18.81 -14.50 1.30
CA LEU A 78 -19.42 -14.68 2.62
C LEU A 78 -19.52 -13.35 3.38
N CYS A 79 -18.52 -12.49 3.27
CA CYS A 79 -18.50 -11.17 3.90
C CYS A 79 -19.59 -10.27 3.30
N LEU A 80 -19.64 -10.12 1.97
CA LEU A 80 -20.61 -9.28 1.29
C LEU A 80 -22.05 -9.77 1.50
N ARG A 81 -22.27 -11.09 1.42
CA ARG A 81 -23.60 -11.68 1.70
C ARG A 81 -24.06 -11.37 3.12
N ASP A 82 -23.17 -11.45 4.09
CA ASP A 82 -23.49 -11.16 5.48
C ASP A 82 -23.73 -9.66 5.70
N ALA A 83 -22.92 -8.80 5.08
CA ALA A 83 -23.10 -7.35 5.16
C ALA A 83 -24.44 -6.90 4.59
N ILE A 84 -24.84 -7.41 3.41
CA ILE A 84 -26.15 -7.13 2.81
C ILE A 84 -27.31 -7.57 3.74
N LYS A 85 -27.17 -8.74 4.41
CA LYS A 85 -28.21 -9.24 5.32
C LYS A 85 -28.34 -8.46 6.63
N ASN A 86 -27.31 -7.76 7.05
CA ASN A 86 -27.29 -6.99 8.29
C ASN A 86 -27.62 -5.51 8.07
N ASP A 87 -28.07 -5.13 6.87
CA ASP A 87 -28.56 -3.80 6.51
C ASP A 87 -27.59 -2.69 6.92
N PHE A 88 -26.33 -2.79 6.45
CA PHE A 88 -25.37 -1.70 6.59
C PHE A 88 -25.71 -0.56 5.63
N ASP A 89 -25.65 0.68 6.13
CA ASP A 89 -25.91 1.88 5.34
C ASP A 89 -24.86 2.08 4.24
N VAL A 90 -23.59 1.79 4.56
CA VAL A 90 -22.46 1.88 3.60
C VAL A 90 -21.55 0.66 3.77
N ILE A 91 -21.20 0.05 2.65
CA ILE A 91 -20.23 -1.05 2.58
C ILE A 91 -19.00 -0.58 1.82
N PHE A 92 -17.87 -0.45 2.52
CA PHE A 92 -16.57 -0.21 1.90
C PHE A 92 -15.91 -1.53 1.52
N GLU A 93 -15.58 -1.68 0.24
CA GLU A 93 -14.86 -2.83 -0.30
C GLU A 93 -13.43 -2.42 -0.66
N PHE A 94 -12.45 -2.99 0.03
CA PHE A 94 -11.03 -2.71 -0.20
C PHE A 94 -10.44 -3.68 -1.22
N GLY A 95 -10.36 -3.23 -2.46
CA GLY A 95 -9.98 -4.05 -3.61
C GLY A 95 -11.20 -4.62 -4.35
N TYR A 96 -11.00 -4.97 -5.61
CA TYR A 96 -12.09 -5.44 -6.48
C TYR A 96 -11.95 -6.88 -6.94
N GLN A 97 -10.77 -7.48 -6.82
CA GLN A 97 -10.44 -8.72 -7.51
C GLN A 97 -11.28 -9.91 -7.07
N SER A 98 -11.35 -10.16 -5.79
CA SER A 98 -12.00 -11.35 -5.23
C SER A 98 -13.50 -11.13 -5.01
N VAL A 99 -13.96 -9.88 -4.83
CA VAL A 99 -15.38 -9.56 -4.63
C VAL A 99 -16.17 -9.44 -5.92
N ALA A 100 -15.52 -9.17 -7.06
CA ALA A 100 -16.22 -8.88 -8.32
C ALA A 100 -17.26 -9.92 -8.73
N LEU A 101 -16.96 -11.20 -8.57
CA LEU A 101 -17.93 -12.27 -8.83
C LEU A 101 -19.12 -12.22 -7.88
N SER A 102 -18.91 -11.81 -6.64
CA SER A 102 -19.97 -11.68 -5.64
C SER A 102 -20.99 -10.60 -6.03
N PHE A 103 -20.53 -9.54 -6.70
CA PHE A 103 -21.41 -8.48 -7.25
C PHE A 103 -22.38 -8.98 -8.33
N LEU A 104 -22.07 -10.07 -9.01
CA LEU A 104 -22.95 -10.70 -9.98
C LEU A 104 -23.94 -11.70 -9.35
N LEU A 105 -23.58 -12.26 -8.19
CA LEU A 105 -24.31 -13.35 -7.56
C LEU A 105 -25.26 -12.90 -6.44
N LEU A 106 -25.02 -11.71 -5.87
CA LEU A 106 -25.76 -11.21 -4.71
C LEU A 106 -26.71 -10.05 -5.10
N PRO A 107 -27.85 -9.89 -4.41
CA PRO A 107 -28.77 -8.79 -4.62
C PRO A 107 -28.28 -7.52 -3.92
N ILE A 108 -27.48 -6.72 -4.60
CA ILE A 108 -26.83 -5.51 -4.06
C ILE A 108 -27.60 -4.22 -4.28
N LYS A 109 -28.83 -4.30 -4.83
CA LYS A 109 -29.61 -3.14 -5.32
C LYS A 109 -29.83 -2.03 -4.30
N ASP A 110 -30.03 -2.39 -3.03
CA ASP A 110 -30.38 -1.47 -1.95
C ASP A 110 -29.19 -1.11 -1.05
N SER A 111 -27.99 -1.64 -1.37
CA SER A 111 -26.77 -1.38 -0.59
C SER A 111 -25.89 -0.33 -1.26
N ILE A 112 -25.41 0.64 -0.50
CA ILE A 112 -24.40 1.59 -0.96
C ILE A 112 -23.03 0.91 -0.88
N ILE A 113 -22.50 0.46 -2.02
CA ILE A 113 -21.20 -0.17 -2.12
C ILE A 113 -20.19 0.83 -2.66
N VAL A 114 -19.16 1.09 -1.89
CA VAL A 114 -18.03 1.96 -2.23
C VAL A 114 -16.77 1.11 -2.38
N THR A 115 -16.31 0.95 -3.62
CA THR A 115 -15.13 0.10 -3.90
C THR A 115 -13.87 0.93 -4.08
N ASN A 116 -12.84 0.62 -3.28
CA ASN A 116 -11.49 1.11 -3.50
C ASN A 116 -10.85 0.28 -4.62
N MET A 117 -10.58 0.94 -5.75
CA MET A 117 -10.12 0.27 -6.97
C MET A 117 -8.64 -0.14 -6.93
N ASP A 118 -7.89 0.26 -5.87
CA ASP A 118 -6.46 -0.06 -5.72
C ASP A 118 -5.64 0.17 -7.00
N GLY A 119 -4.53 -0.53 -7.14
CA GLY A 119 -3.67 -0.43 -8.32
C GLY A 119 -4.14 -1.27 -9.51
N LEU A 120 -3.40 -1.13 -10.61
CA LEU A 120 -3.64 -1.87 -11.84
C LEU A 120 -3.10 -3.30 -11.73
N GLU A 121 -3.76 -4.15 -10.95
CA GLU A 121 -3.31 -5.51 -10.63
C GLU A 121 -3.00 -6.38 -11.86
N TRP A 122 -3.73 -6.16 -12.96
CA TRP A 122 -3.47 -6.85 -14.22
C TRP A 122 -2.13 -6.47 -14.88
N LYS A 123 -1.46 -5.41 -14.43
CA LYS A 123 -0.11 -5.04 -14.90
C LYS A 123 1.01 -5.81 -14.19
N ARG A 124 0.72 -6.50 -13.09
CA ARG A 124 1.77 -7.23 -12.35
C ARG A 124 2.35 -8.37 -13.17
N ASP A 125 3.66 -8.45 -13.23
CA ASP A 125 4.38 -9.43 -14.06
C ASP A 125 4.30 -10.86 -13.54
N LYS A 126 3.99 -11.04 -12.27
CA LYS A 126 3.75 -12.37 -11.69
C LYS A 126 2.53 -13.10 -12.26
N TRP A 127 1.60 -12.40 -12.91
CA TRP A 127 0.37 -12.99 -13.42
C TRP A 127 0.50 -13.50 -14.85
N SER A 128 -0.04 -14.70 -15.10
CA SER A 128 -0.16 -15.23 -16.46
C SER A 128 -1.10 -14.36 -17.32
N PRO A 129 -1.01 -14.42 -18.65
CA PRO A 129 -1.91 -13.67 -19.55
C PRO A 129 -3.39 -13.95 -19.30
N PHE A 130 -3.73 -15.18 -18.91
CA PHE A 130 -5.10 -15.55 -18.57
C PHE A 130 -5.58 -14.82 -17.29
N VAL A 131 -4.77 -14.83 -16.22
CA VAL A 131 -5.08 -14.13 -14.97
C VAL A 131 -5.16 -12.62 -15.20
N LYS A 132 -4.24 -12.03 -16.00
CA LYS A 132 -4.29 -10.61 -16.38
C LYS A 132 -5.61 -10.26 -17.08
N ARG A 133 -6.13 -11.13 -17.95
CA ARG A 133 -7.41 -10.94 -18.65
C ARG A 133 -8.61 -11.08 -17.71
N ALA A 134 -8.59 -12.06 -16.81
CA ALA A 134 -9.63 -12.25 -15.79
C ALA A 134 -9.68 -11.05 -14.84
N THR A 135 -8.53 -10.56 -14.36
CA THR A 135 -8.46 -9.38 -13.47
C THR A 135 -9.02 -8.12 -14.15
N LYS A 136 -8.77 -7.91 -15.44
CA LYS A 136 -9.41 -6.81 -16.20
C LYS A 136 -10.93 -6.95 -16.29
N TRP A 137 -11.42 -8.16 -16.37
CA TRP A 137 -12.86 -8.40 -16.39
C TRP A 137 -13.47 -8.13 -15.00
N PHE A 138 -12.80 -8.53 -13.92
CA PHE A 138 -13.20 -8.19 -12.55
C PHE A 138 -13.19 -6.68 -12.30
N GLU A 139 -12.18 -5.97 -12.79
CA GLU A 139 -12.11 -4.51 -12.73
C GLU A 139 -13.34 -3.85 -13.39
N ARG A 140 -13.73 -4.35 -14.57
CA ARG A 140 -14.92 -3.87 -15.27
C ARG A 140 -16.20 -4.14 -14.47
N ILE A 141 -16.36 -5.35 -13.90
CA ILE A 141 -17.54 -5.67 -13.08
C ILE A 141 -17.62 -4.71 -11.88
N ALA A 142 -16.51 -4.48 -11.19
CA ALA A 142 -16.48 -3.56 -10.05
C ALA A 142 -16.86 -2.14 -10.46
N THR A 143 -16.36 -1.64 -11.61
CA THR A 143 -16.73 -0.30 -12.10
C THR A 143 -18.21 -0.18 -12.48
N GLU A 144 -18.85 -1.25 -12.94
CA GLU A 144 -20.27 -1.27 -13.34
C GLU A 144 -21.23 -1.51 -12.16
N LYS A 145 -20.77 -2.16 -11.09
CA LYS A 145 -21.64 -2.64 -10.00
C LYS A 145 -21.51 -1.85 -8.70
N SER A 146 -20.40 -1.16 -8.47
CA SER A 146 -20.24 -0.30 -7.30
C SER A 146 -21.08 0.96 -7.43
N THR A 147 -21.63 1.43 -6.32
CA THR A 147 -22.35 2.71 -6.24
C THR A 147 -21.39 3.87 -6.46
N LEU A 148 -20.19 3.78 -5.84
CA LEU A 148 -19.10 4.73 -6.01
C LEU A 148 -17.76 4.01 -6.07
N LEU A 149 -16.79 4.67 -6.72
CA LEU A 149 -15.43 4.20 -6.81
C LEU A 149 -14.48 5.14 -6.07
N ILE A 150 -13.54 4.59 -5.33
CA ILE A 150 -12.39 5.32 -4.78
C ILE A 150 -11.17 4.97 -5.63
N ALA A 151 -10.44 6.00 -6.04
CA ALA A 151 -9.09 5.88 -6.58
C ALA A 151 -8.11 6.45 -5.56
N ASP A 152 -7.09 5.70 -5.24
CA ASP A 152 -6.06 6.09 -4.26
C ASP A 152 -4.98 7.01 -4.84
N ASN A 153 -4.98 7.21 -6.17
CA ASN A 153 -4.00 8.00 -6.90
C ASN A 153 -4.63 8.63 -8.14
N LYS A 154 -4.13 9.79 -8.56
CA LYS A 154 -4.59 10.47 -9.77
C LYS A 154 -4.44 9.61 -11.01
N GLY A 155 -3.35 8.87 -11.15
CA GLY A 155 -3.13 7.96 -12.29
C GLY A 155 -4.20 6.88 -12.39
N ILE A 156 -4.70 6.35 -11.26
CA ILE A 156 -5.83 5.40 -11.24
C ILE A 156 -7.14 6.10 -11.61
N LYS A 157 -7.40 7.27 -11.03
CA LYS A 157 -8.60 8.07 -11.37
C LYS A 157 -8.70 8.36 -12.84
N ASP A 158 -7.62 8.85 -13.45
CA ASP A 158 -7.55 9.18 -14.87
C ASP A 158 -7.71 7.93 -15.76
N TYR A 159 -7.12 6.80 -15.33
CA TYR A 159 -7.29 5.52 -16.01
C TYR A 159 -8.75 5.04 -16.01
N LEU A 160 -9.42 5.04 -14.86
CA LEU A 160 -10.83 4.63 -14.73
C LEU A 160 -11.74 5.52 -15.62
N LYS A 161 -11.51 6.83 -15.59
CA LYS A 161 -12.25 7.78 -16.43
C LYS A 161 -12.04 7.52 -17.92
N LYS A 162 -10.78 7.34 -18.33
CA LYS A 162 -10.42 7.10 -19.75
C LYS A 162 -10.90 5.75 -20.27
N LYS A 163 -10.78 4.71 -19.43
CA LYS A 163 -11.01 3.32 -19.85
C LYS A 163 -12.46 2.89 -19.76
N TYR A 164 -13.15 3.29 -18.70
CA TYR A 164 -14.51 2.85 -18.37
C TYR A 164 -15.51 3.98 -18.36
N TYR A 165 -15.09 5.22 -18.58
CA TYR A 165 -15.92 6.43 -18.41
C TYR A 165 -16.50 6.55 -16.99
N ALA A 166 -15.87 5.89 -16.02
CA ALA A 166 -16.29 5.85 -14.64
C ALA A 166 -15.63 6.99 -13.85
N ASP A 167 -16.48 7.74 -13.11
CA ASP A 167 -15.99 8.73 -12.16
C ASP A 167 -15.59 8.06 -10.86
N SER A 168 -14.54 8.59 -10.23
CA SER A 168 -14.07 8.10 -8.93
C SER A 168 -13.65 9.26 -8.03
N ILE A 169 -13.79 9.07 -6.71
CA ILE A 169 -13.35 10.03 -5.71
C ILE A 169 -11.91 9.68 -5.33
N MET A 170 -11.03 10.68 -5.29
CA MET A 170 -9.63 10.47 -4.95
C MET A 170 -9.43 10.48 -3.43
N ILE A 171 -9.17 9.31 -2.86
CA ILE A 171 -8.84 9.14 -1.43
C ILE A 171 -7.60 8.24 -1.34
N PRO A 172 -6.40 8.82 -1.17
CA PRO A 172 -5.16 8.04 -1.03
C PRO A 172 -5.06 7.37 0.34
N TYR A 173 -4.02 6.55 0.52
CA TYR A 173 -3.63 6.05 1.84
C TYR A 173 -3.14 7.19 2.73
N GLY A 174 -3.16 6.95 4.05
CA GLY A 174 -2.66 7.87 5.05
C GLY A 174 -1.32 7.46 5.64
N ALA A 175 -0.59 8.43 6.16
CA ALA A 175 0.58 8.23 7.01
C ALA A 175 0.72 9.39 8.00
N GLU A 176 1.37 9.12 9.14
CA GLU A 176 1.69 10.13 10.14
C GLU A 176 3.20 10.22 10.33
N GLU A 177 3.66 11.41 10.70
CA GLU A 177 5.06 11.56 11.12
C GLU A 177 5.40 10.62 12.25
N VAL A 178 6.61 10.09 12.23
CA VAL A 178 7.05 9.08 13.16
C VAL A 178 8.23 9.58 14.00
N ALA A 179 8.28 9.13 15.24
CA ALA A 179 9.44 9.31 16.09
C ALA A 179 10.51 8.28 15.69
N LEU A 180 11.71 8.76 15.43
CA LEU A 180 12.86 7.93 15.07
C LEU A 180 13.69 7.61 16.32
N ASP A 181 14.17 6.38 16.42
CA ASP A 181 15.04 5.92 17.51
C ASP A 181 16.40 5.50 16.92
N PRO A 182 17.49 6.28 17.15
CA PRO A 182 18.80 5.94 16.63
C PRO A 182 19.38 4.67 17.26
N LEU A 183 18.94 4.25 18.44
CA LEU A 183 19.40 3.02 19.09
C LEU A 183 19.02 1.77 18.26
N VAL A 184 17.95 1.84 17.49
CA VAL A 184 17.54 0.76 16.58
C VAL A 184 18.65 0.37 15.60
N LEU A 185 19.47 1.32 15.17
CA LEU A 185 20.53 1.09 14.17
C LEU A 185 21.59 0.10 14.64
N THR A 186 21.80 0.01 15.96
CA THR A 186 22.77 -0.94 16.56
C THR A 186 22.40 -2.40 16.27
N ASN A 187 21.12 -2.71 16.11
CA ASN A 187 20.65 -4.06 15.79
C ASN A 187 21.04 -4.49 14.35
N TYR A 188 21.43 -3.54 13.51
CA TYR A 188 21.75 -3.75 12.10
C TYR A 188 23.19 -3.42 11.76
N ASN A 189 24.03 -3.08 12.76
CA ASN A 189 25.43 -2.69 12.59
C ASN A 189 25.61 -1.54 11.59
N VAL A 190 24.75 -0.55 11.62
CA VAL A 190 24.81 0.66 10.80
C VAL A 190 24.72 1.92 11.66
N ILE A 191 25.17 3.04 11.14
CA ILE A 191 25.06 4.35 11.76
C ILE A 191 24.28 5.31 10.88
N ILE A 192 23.89 6.45 11.43
CA ILE A 192 23.12 7.48 10.72
C ILE A 192 23.87 7.87 9.44
N GLU A 193 23.15 7.93 8.32
CA GLU A 193 23.62 8.32 6.98
C GLU A 193 24.80 7.49 6.40
N SER A 194 25.01 6.27 6.91
CA SER A 194 26.08 5.39 6.45
C SER A 194 25.62 4.30 5.46
N TYR A 195 24.35 4.25 5.07
CA TYR A 195 23.81 3.20 4.22
C TYR A 195 22.70 3.70 3.30
N PHE A 196 22.54 3.06 2.15
CA PHE A 196 21.35 3.15 1.31
C PHE A 196 20.33 2.11 1.71
N LEU A 197 19.05 2.39 1.51
CA LEU A 197 17.95 1.50 1.93
C LEU A 197 16.91 1.30 0.83
N LEU A 198 16.45 0.06 0.69
CA LEU A 198 15.27 -0.32 -0.06
C LEU A 198 14.39 -1.24 0.79
N ILE A 199 13.09 -0.93 0.88
CA ILE A 199 12.10 -1.77 1.56
C ILE A 199 10.99 -2.11 0.56
N ALA A 200 10.86 -3.40 0.20
CA ALA A 200 9.85 -3.85 -0.75
C ALA A 200 9.54 -5.34 -0.59
N ARG A 201 8.39 -5.78 -1.11
CA ARG A 201 8.25 -7.18 -1.49
C ARG A 201 9.23 -7.46 -2.60
N LEU A 202 10.01 -8.54 -2.49
CA LEU A 202 10.98 -8.91 -3.52
C LEU A 202 10.23 -9.52 -4.70
N GLU A 203 9.73 -8.64 -5.59
CA GLU A 203 8.98 -8.94 -6.80
C GLU A 203 9.51 -8.09 -7.97
N PRO A 204 9.50 -8.58 -9.22
CA PRO A 204 10.08 -7.88 -10.38
C PRO A 204 9.53 -6.47 -10.61
N GLU A 205 8.23 -6.26 -10.41
CA GLU A 205 7.57 -4.97 -10.58
C GLU A 205 8.03 -3.88 -9.60
N ASN A 206 8.83 -4.24 -8.61
CA ASN A 206 9.45 -3.30 -7.67
C ASN A 206 10.85 -2.85 -8.10
N ASN A 207 11.28 -3.21 -9.32
CA ASN A 207 12.50 -2.73 -9.99
C ASN A 207 13.78 -2.84 -9.15
N ILE A 208 13.86 -3.86 -8.29
CA ILE A 208 14.96 -4.05 -7.34
C ILE A 208 16.26 -4.31 -8.10
N ASP A 209 16.21 -5.11 -9.15
CA ASP A 209 17.34 -5.41 -10.02
C ASP A 209 17.88 -4.16 -10.74
N ILE A 210 17.02 -3.25 -11.19
CA ILE A 210 17.41 -1.96 -11.77
C ILE A 210 18.20 -1.13 -10.75
N ILE A 211 17.71 -1.07 -9.51
CA ILE A 211 18.35 -0.31 -8.43
C ILE A 211 19.70 -0.93 -8.07
N LEU A 212 19.74 -2.25 -7.85
CA LEU A 212 20.94 -2.95 -7.42
C LEU A 212 21.99 -3.06 -8.54
N ASP A 213 21.59 -3.21 -9.80
CA ASP A 213 22.51 -3.14 -10.95
C ASP A 213 23.19 -1.76 -11.04
N GLY A 214 22.41 -0.68 -10.82
CA GLY A 214 22.95 0.67 -10.77
C GLY A 214 23.92 0.89 -9.62
N TYR A 215 23.57 0.38 -8.42
CA TYR A 215 24.41 0.44 -7.24
C TYR A 215 25.75 -0.30 -7.45
N VAL A 216 25.71 -1.55 -7.86
CA VAL A 216 26.95 -2.34 -8.09
C VAL A 216 27.84 -1.68 -9.15
N LYS A 217 27.24 -1.18 -10.24
CA LYS A 217 28.00 -0.46 -11.31
C LYS A 217 28.55 0.90 -10.86
N SER A 218 28.01 1.50 -9.81
CA SER A 218 28.52 2.78 -9.28
C SER A 218 29.86 2.62 -8.56
N LYS A 219 30.16 1.43 -8.04
CA LYS A 219 31.35 1.10 -7.23
C LYS A 219 31.50 1.99 -5.99
N ILE A 220 30.40 2.53 -5.48
CA ILE A 220 30.41 3.36 -4.27
C ILE A 220 30.58 2.47 -3.04
N ASP A 221 31.46 2.88 -2.13
CA ASP A 221 31.78 2.14 -0.90
C ASP A 221 30.86 2.60 0.25
N ILE A 222 29.55 2.43 0.06
CA ILE A 222 28.52 2.69 1.07
C ILE A 222 27.58 1.47 1.05
N PRO A 223 27.33 0.81 2.19
CA PRO A 223 26.46 -0.37 2.25
C PRO A 223 25.06 -0.11 1.69
N PHE A 224 24.50 -1.10 1.01
CA PHE A 224 23.13 -1.09 0.56
C PHE A 224 22.32 -2.17 1.29
N LEU A 225 21.30 -1.75 2.03
CA LEU A 225 20.41 -2.63 2.78
C LEU A 225 19.11 -2.86 2.02
N VAL A 226 18.71 -4.12 1.90
CA VAL A 226 17.43 -4.53 1.32
C VAL A 226 16.60 -5.25 2.38
N ILE A 227 15.38 -4.74 2.61
CA ILE A 227 14.41 -5.34 3.53
C ILE A 227 13.25 -5.90 2.70
N GLY A 228 13.00 -7.19 2.86
CA GLY A 228 11.94 -7.93 2.18
C GLY A 228 12.10 -9.43 2.35
N ASN A 229 11.08 -10.20 2.02
CA ASN A 229 11.14 -11.65 2.14
C ASN A 229 12.08 -12.25 1.08
N LYS A 230 13.31 -12.53 1.47
CA LYS A 230 14.34 -13.12 0.60
C LYS A 230 14.13 -14.62 0.33
N GLU A 231 13.23 -15.29 1.05
CA GLU A 231 12.93 -16.71 0.85
C GLU A 231 12.02 -16.98 -0.36
N THR A 232 11.49 -15.94 -1.01
CA THR A 232 10.77 -16.08 -2.28
C THR A 232 11.76 -16.52 -3.39
N LYS A 233 11.23 -17.11 -4.46
CA LYS A 233 12.06 -17.51 -5.61
C LYS A 233 12.87 -16.35 -6.17
N TYR A 234 12.23 -15.20 -6.34
CA TYR A 234 12.90 -13.98 -6.86
C TYR A 234 13.85 -13.38 -5.82
N GLY A 235 13.48 -13.40 -4.52
CA GLY A 235 14.34 -12.94 -3.44
C GLY A 235 15.67 -13.71 -3.36
N ARG A 236 15.64 -15.04 -3.49
CA ARG A 236 16.86 -15.87 -3.52
C ARG A 236 17.73 -15.56 -4.74
N LEU A 237 17.11 -15.36 -5.92
CA LEU A 237 17.86 -14.98 -7.12
C LEU A 237 18.59 -13.62 -6.94
N LEU A 238 17.95 -12.65 -6.27
CA LEU A 238 18.58 -11.36 -5.97
C LEU A 238 19.74 -11.52 -4.97
N ASP A 239 19.53 -12.27 -3.86
CA ASP A 239 20.55 -12.50 -2.83
C ASP A 239 21.77 -13.25 -3.39
N GLU A 240 21.57 -14.19 -4.32
CA GLU A 240 22.62 -14.88 -5.04
C GLU A 240 23.37 -13.96 -6.03
N LYS A 241 22.64 -13.12 -6.76
CA LYS A 241 23.20 -12.23 -7.80
C LYS A 241 24.02 -11.07 -7.20
N TYR A 242 23.56 -10.49 -6.08
CA TYR A 242 24.12 -9.26 -5.53
C TYR A 242 24.87 -9.48 -4.20
N LYS A 243 25.96 -10.24 -4.22
CA LYS A 243 26.73 -10.63 -3.02
C LYS A 243 27.29 -9.48 -2.17
N GLY A 244 27.38 -8.26 -2.72
CA GLY A 244 27.79 -7.05 -1.99
C GLY A 244 26.65 -6.27 -1.36
N VAL A 245 25.41 -6.76 -1.45
CA VAL A 245 24.21 -6.14 -0.89
C VAL A 245 23.79 -6.90 0.37
N ILE A 246 23.32 -6.18 1.38
CA ILE A 246 22.91 -6.77 2.67
C ILE A 246 21.40 -7.00 2.67
N PHE A 247 20.96 -8.25 2.48
CA PHE A 247 19.57 -8.65 2.55
C PHE A 247 19.19 -9.01 3.99
N LEU A 248 18.46 -8.11 4.67
CA LEU A 248 18.08 -8.25 6.09
C LEU A 248 16.89 -9.19 6.31
N GLY A 249 16.23 -9.64 5.22
CA GLY A 249 14.98 -10.42 5.35
C GLY A 249 13.78 -9.53 5.68
N SER A 250 12.70 -10.15 6.17
CA SER A 250 11.48 -9.42 6.56
C SER A 250 11.62 -8.83 7.96
N ILE A 251 11.33 -7.55 8.10
CA ILE A 251 11.24 -6.85 9.39
C ILE A 251 9.80 -6.40 9.56
N PHE A 252 9.17 -6.74 10.70
CA PHE A 252 7.77 -6.43 11.01
C PHE A 252 7.62 -5.35 12.09
N ASN A 253 8.69 -5.04 12.82
CA ASN A 253 8.67 -3.97 13.81
C ASN A 253 8.64 -2.62 13.09
N LYS A 254 7.53 -1.88 13.23
CA LYS A 254 7.33 -0.60 12.57
C LYS A 254 8.38 0.44 12.99
N GLN A 255 8.72 0.54 14.27
CA GLN A 255 9.72 1.48 14.77
C GLN A 255 11.10 1.23 14.14
N HIS A 256 11.46 -0.06 13.96
CA HIS A 256 12.69 -0.43 13.27
C HIS A 256 12.67 0.01 11.80
N LEU A 257 11.56 -0.25 11.08
CA LEU A 257 11.42 0.15 9.69
C LEU A 257 11.48 1.67 9.51
N ASP A 258 10.79 2.42 10.37
CA ASP A 258 10.74 3.87 10.31
C ASP A 258 12.11 4.48 10.63
N SER A 259 12.80 3.97 11.67
CA SER A 259 14.14 4.44 12.03
C SER A 259 15.18 4.13 10.93
N LEU A 260 15.12 2.92 10.34
CA LEU A 260 16.00 2.58 9.21
C LEU A 260 15.73 3.48 8.00
N ARG A 261 14.47 3.83 7.70
CA ARG A 261 14.14 4.78 6.64
C ARG A 261 14.71 6.17 6.90
N GLY A 262 14.38 6.74 8.08
CA GLY A 262 14.74 8.11 8.41
C GLY A 262 16.22 8.36 8.57
N PHE A 263 16.97 7.37 9.05
CA PHE A 263 18.41 7.46 9.23
C PHE A 263 19.22 6.94 8.04
N SER A 264 18.60 6.48 6.97
CA SER A 264 19.30 6.11 5.75
C SER A 264 19.88 7.35 5.05
N LYS A 265 20.99 7.17 4.38
CA LYS A 265 21.58 8.20 3.51
C LYS A 265 20.65 8.56 2.38
N CYS A 266 19.97 7.55 1.81
CA CYS A 266 18.94 7.67 0.80
C CYS A 266 18.06 6.42 0.83
N TYR A 267 16.75 6.61 0.64
CA TYR A 267 15.76 5.57 0.48
C TYR A 267 15.38 5.38 -1.00
N PHE A 268 15.52 4.16 -1.49
CA PHE A 268 15.13 3.81 -2.86
C PHE A 268 13.73 3.24 -2.91
N HIS A 269 12.89 3.80 -3.77
CA HIS A 269 11.51 3.37 -3.99
C HIS A 269 11.32 2.89 -5.42
N GLY A 270 11.32 1.58 -5.62
CA GLY A 270 11.28 0.98 -6.96
C GLY A 270 9.88 0.63 -7.48
N HIS A 271 8.81 0.77 -6.70
CA HIS A 271 7.45 0.36 -7.08
C HIS A 271 6.97 1.07 -8.35
N SER A 272 6.45 0.29 -9.31
CA SER A 272 5.96 0.81 -10.59
C SER A 272 4.52 0.40 -10.93
N VAL A 273 3.93 -0.49 -10.16
CA VAL A 273 2.55 -0.96 -10.34
C VAL A 273 1.75 -0.70 -9.07
N GLY A 274 0.65 -0.02 -9.21
CA GLY A 274 -0.23 0.34 -8.09
C GLY A 274 -0.58 1.82 -8.12
N GLY A 275 -1.31 2.27 -7.12
CA GLY A 275 -1.64 3.67 -6.89
C GLY A 275 -0.66 4.36 -5.93
N THR A 276 -1.19 5.00 -4.90
CA THR A 276 -0.40 5.54 -3.79
C THR A 276 0.17 4.39 -2.96
N ASN A 277 1.50 4.29 -2.91
CA ASN A 277 2.14 3.19 -2.19
C ASN A 277 2.32 3.54 -0.70
N PRO A 278 1.77 2.77 0.26
CA PRO A 278 1.95 3.04 1.69
C PRO A 278 3.41 3.14 2.12
N SER A 279 4.30 2.28 1.56
CA SER A 279 5.74 2.34 1.89
C SER A 279 6.42 3.62 1.43
N LEU A 280 5.92 4.28 0.37
CA LEU A 280 6.39 5.59 -0.05
C LEU A 280 5.96 6.67 0.94
N LEU A 281 4.71 6.66 1.36
CA LEU A 281 4.20 7.61 2.37
C LEU A 281 4.93 7.43 3.72
N GLU A 282 5.20 6.19 4.12
CA GLU A 282 6.00 5.90 5.32
C GLU A 282 7.44 6.42 5.21
N ALA A 283 8.06 6.37 4.01
CA ALA A 283 9.38 6.94 3.79
C ALA A 283 9.35 8.48 3.87
N MET A 284 8.32 9.11 3.30
CA MET A 284 8.11 10.56 3.46
C MET A 284 7.90 10.94 4.93
N ALA A 285 7.06 10.18 5.65
CA ALA A 285 6.74 10.39 7.07
C ALA A 285 7.96 10.18 8.00
N ALA A 286 8.86 9.29 7.62
CA ALA A 286 10.14 9.07 8.30
C ALA A 286 11.25 10.05 7.90
N LYS A 287 10.94 11.09 7.12
CA LYS A 287 11.91 12.11 6.68
C LYS A 287 13.05 11.56 5.83
N SER A 288 12.75 10.55 5.00
CA SER A 288 13.76 9.98 4.10
C SER A 288 14.07 10.90 2.92
N PHE A 289 15.34 10.93 2.49
CA PHE A 289 15.72 11.45 1.18
C PHE A 289 15.43 10.37 0.13
N ILE A 290 14.57 10.65 -0.84
CA ILE A 290 13.94 9.62 -1.67
C ILE A 290 14.47 9.67 -3.09
N PHE A 291 14.91 8.49 -3.61
CA PHE A 291 15.13 8.22 -5.03
C PHE A 291 14.06 7.22 -5.48
N ALA A 292 13.20 7.60 -6.44
CA ALA A 292 12.03 6.83 -6.82
C ALA A 292 12.07 6.41 -8.29
N HIS A 293 11.46 5.27 -8.60
CA HIS A 293 11.24 4.86 -9.99
C HIS A 293 10.31 5.85 -10.69
N ASP A 294 10.69 6.28 -11.89
CA ASP A 294 9.94 7.26 -12.70
C ASP A 294 8.68 6.63 -13.28
N ASN A 295 7.55 6.94 -12.71
CA ASN A 295 6.24 6.56 -13.18
C ASN A 295 5.17 7.52 -12.66
N VAL A 296 3.99 7.47 -13.27
CA VAL A 296 2.89 8.41 -12.99
C VAL A 296 2.43 8.39 -11.53
N PHE A 297 2.53 7.25 -10.83
CA PHE A 297 2.08 7.11 -9.45
C PHE A 297 3.06 7.76 -8.46
N ASN A 298 4.35 7.49 -8.61
CA ASN A 298 5.39 8.08 -7.77
C ASN A 298 5.50 9.59 -8.01
N ARG A 299 5.37 10.02 -9.29
CA ARG A 299 5.35 11.44 -9.65
C ARG A 299 4.17 12.18 -9.04
N ASP A 300 2.98 11.61 -9.01
CA ASP A 300 1.79 12.22 -8.40
C ASP A 300 1.98 12.46 -6.89
N VAL A 301 2.62 11.52 -6.18
CA VAL A 301 2.87 11.62 -4.74
C VAL A 301 4.02 12.56 -4.42
N LEU A 302 5.14 12.43 -5.11
CA LEU A 302 6.40 13.12 -4.77
C LEU A 302 6.54 14.47 -5.49
N GLU A 303 5.92 14.66 -6.66
CA GLU A 303 6.10 15.81 -7.54
C GLU A 303 7.60 16.06 -7.81
N GLU A 304 8.13 17.25 -7.43
CA GLU A 304 9.55 17.59 -7.58
C GLU A 304 10.40 17.26 -6.32
N ASN A 305 9.81 16.59 -5.31
CA ASN A 305 10.46 16.38 -4.02
C ASN A 305 11.14 15.01 -3.89
N ALA A 306 11.64 14.49 -5.00
CA ALA A 306 12.48 13.30 -5.08
C ALA A 306 13.30 13.32 -6.37
N PHE A 307 14.36 12.50 -6.43
CA PHE A 307 15.02 12.22 -7.70
C PHE A 307 14.43 10.94 -8.31
N PHE A 308 14.28 10.96 -9.64
CA PHE A 308 13.62 9.88 -10.37
C PHE A 308 14.57 9.16 -11.31
N PHE A 309 14.43 7.82 -11.38
CA PHE A 309 15.18 6.95 -12.27
C PHE A 309 14.26 5.99 -13.02
N SER A 310 14.63 5.65 -14.24
CA SER A 310 13.93 4.66 -15.07
C SER A 310 14.78 3.42 -15.38
N ASN A 311 16.09 3.50 -15.14
CA ASN A 311 17.03 2.43 -15.48
C ASN A 311 18.29 2.46 -14.59
N ALA A 312 19.07 1.36 -14.64
CA ALA A 312 20.27 1.19 -13.83
C ALA A 312 21.39 2.22 -14.12
N ARG A 313 21.42 2.77 -15.33
CA ARG A 313 22.41 3.81 -15.68
C ARG A 313 22.11 5.11 -14.93
N GLU A 314 20.85 5.49 -14.83
CA GLU A 314 20.42 6.67 -14.09
C GLU A 314 20.67 6.50 -12.59
N VAL A 315 20.35 5.34 -12.01
CA VAL A 315 20.68 5.02 -10.61
C VAL A 315 22.18 5.15 -10.36
N ARG A 316 23.02 4.58 -11.24
CA ARG A 316 24.47 4.72 -11.16
C ARG A 316 24.90 6.18 -11.19
N THR A 317 24.35 6.97 -12.11
CA THR A 317 24.69 8.39 -12.26
C THR A 317 24.31 9.19 -11.01
N MET A 318 23.13 8.94 -10.44
CA MET A 318 22.68 9.56 -9.18
C MET A 318 23.61 9.23 -8.02
N LEU A 319 24.02 7.98 -7.89
CA LEU A 319 24.92 7.56 -6.84
C LEU A 319 26.31 8.20 -6.96
N ILE A 320 26.89 8.26 -8.16
CA ILE A 320 28.18 8.91 -8.40
C ILE A 320 28.11 10.43 -8.10
N ASN A 321 26.98 11.06 -8.42
CA ASN A 321 26.77 12.49 -8.21
C ASN A 321 26.04 12.80 -6.88
N PHE A 322 25.99 11.86 -5.96
CA PHE A 322 25.17 11.93 -4.75
C PHE A 322 25.37 13.24 -3.97
N ASN A 323 26.62 13.65 -3.77
CA ASN A 323 26.92 14.86 -3.01
C ASN A 323 26.31 16.12 -3.63
N ASN A 324 26.26 16.22 -4.96
CA ASN A 324 25.64 17.35 -5.65
C ASN A 324 24.09 17.31 -5.50
N LEU A 325 23.50 16.12 -5.51
CA LEU A 325 22.05 15.96 -5.32
C LEU A 325 21.64 16.23 -3.86
N ALA A 326 22.50 15.92 -2.92
CA ALA A 326 22.25 16.09 -1.49
C ALA A 326 22.07 17.56 -1.05
N PHE A 327 22.45 18.55 -1.85
CA PHE A 327 22.15 19.97 -1.58
C PHE A 327 20.66 20.26 -1.52
N GLN A 328 19.81 19.49 -2.21
CA GLN A 328 18.36 19.63 -2.22
C GLN A 328 17.64 18.78 -1.15
N LYS A 329 18.41 17.95 -0.41
CA LYS A 329 17.88 16.96 0.54
C LYS A 329 16.91 17.57 1.56
N GLU A 330 17.34 18.62 2.24
CA GLU A 330 16.56 19.24 3.32
C GLU A 330 15.26 19.85 2.81
N GLU A 331 15.31 20.55 1.69
CA GLU A 331 14.14 21.13 1.04
C GLU A 331 13.11 20.07 0.64
N MET A 332 13.55 19.01 -0.06
CA MET A 332 12.71 17.90 -0.50
C MET A 332 12.07 17.17 0.69
N ILE A 333 12.83 16.89 1.73
CA ILE A 333 12.31 16.26 2.96
C ILE A 333 11.25 17.15 3.60
N ASN A 334 11.51 18.44 3.78
CA ASN A 334 10.57 19.36 4.39
C ASN A 334 9.28 19.48 3.59
N ASN A 335 9.36 19.51 2.27
CA ASN A 335 8.18 19.55 1.40
C ASN A 335 7.39 18.25 1.47
N ASN A 336 8.04 17.10 1.50
CA ASN A 336 7.39 15.80 1.68
C ASN A 336 6.68 15.71 3.04
N ILE A 337 7.28 16.19 4.13
CA ILE A 337 6.64 16.26 5.44
C ILE A 337 5.41 17.17 5.44
N LYS A 338 5.49 18.34 4.79
CA LYS A 338 4.31 19.21 4.63
C LYS A 338 3.17 18.50 3.90
N LYS A 339 3.46 17.68 2.88
CA LYS A 339 2.46 16.87 2.19
C LYS A 339 1.86 15.80 3.12
N ILE A 340 2.68 15.11 3.92
CA ILE A 340 2.17 14.15 4.92
C ILE A 340 1.16 14.85 5.84
N ARG A 341 1.51 16.00 6.44
CA ARG A 341 0.62 16.74 7.34
C ARG A 341 -0.67 17.22 6.67
N ASN A 342 -0.54 17.80 5.48
CA ASN A 342 -1.63 18.53 4.85
C ASN A 342 -2.51 17.69 3.93
N THR A 343 -1.99 16.58 3.40
CA THR A 343 -2.69 15.77 2.38
C THR A 343 -2.91 14.34 2.83
N TYR A 344 -1.90 13.72 3.42
CA TYR A 344 -1.87 12.29 3.70
C TYR A 344 -2.06 11.93 5.18
N SER A 345 -2.25 12.91 6.10
CA SER A 345 -2.51 12.58 7.51
C SER A 345 -3.78 11.73 7.66
N HIS A 346 -3.77 10.79 8.62
CA HIS A 346 -4.93 9.93 8.86
C HIS A 346 -6.20 10.72 9.11
N THR A 347 -6.10 11.86 9.80
CA THR A 347 -7.22 12.78 10.02
C THR A 347 -7.79 13.30 8.69
N ASN A 348 -6.94 13.76 7.77
CA ASN A 348 -7.39 14.25 6.47
C ASN A 348 -8.02 13.14 5.62
N ILE A 349 -7.42 11.95 5.63
CA ILE A 349 -7.98 10.79 4.93
C ILE A 349 -9.34 10.42 5.52
N THR A 350 -9.47 10.31 6.83
CA THR A 350 -10.77 10.02 7.49
C THR A 350 -11.81 11.08 7.15
N ASN A 351 -11.46 12.36 7.13
CA ASN A 351 -12.39 13.42 6.74
C ASN A 351 -12.88 13.30 5.29
N LYS A 352 -12.03 12.84 4.35
CA LYS A 352 -12.46 12.54 2.98
C LYS A 352 -13.46 11.39 2.93
N TYR A 353 -13.25 10.32 3.70
CA TYR A 353 -14.22 9.21 3.82
C TYR A 353 -15.54 9.69 4.45
N ILE A 354 -15.50 10.52 5.49
CA ILE A 354 -16.70 11.09 6.10
C ILE A 354 -17.46 11.98 5.10
N HIS A 355 -16.74 12.80 4.33
CA HIS A 355 -17.35 13.60 3.29
C HIS A 355 -18.03 12.73 2.22
N LEU A 356 -17.38 11.67 1.77
CA LEU A 356 -17.95 10.70 0.85
C LEU A 356 -19.21 10.05 1.43
N ILE A 357 -19.17 9.57 2.68
CA ILE A 357 -20.32 8.96 3.36
C ILE A 357 -21.53 9.93 3.33
N LYS A 358 -21.30 11.20 3.66
CA LYS A 358 -22.36 12.22 3.67
C LYS A 358 -22.93 12.57 2.29
N GLN A 359 -22.24 12.23 1.21
CA GLN A 359 -22.70 12.45 -0.16
C GLN A 359 -23.60 11.32 -0.68
N VAL A 360 -23.50 10.13 -0.09
CA VAL A 360 -24.17 8.93 -0.60
C VAL A 360 -25.35 8.52 0.26
N VAL A 361 -25.45 9.02 1.48
CA VAL A 361 -26.57 8.85 2.41
C VAL A 361 -27.27 10.18 2.62
#